data_1de9d976dce771f84f19f5bae0a5b799
#
_entry.id   1de9d976dce771f84f19f5bae0a5b799
#
_cell.length_a   1.000
_cell.length_b   1.000
_cell.length_c   1.000
_cell.angle_alpha   90.00
_cell.angle_beta   90.00
_cell.angle_gamma   90.00
#
_symmetry.space_group_name_H-M   'P 1'
#
loop_
_entity.id
_entity.type
_entity.pdbx_description
1 polymer ?
#
loop_
_entity_poly.entity_id
_entity_poly.type
_entity_poly.pdbx_seq_one_letter_code
_entity_poly.pdbx_strand_id
1 'polypeptide(L)'
;MRSMAAPAIATKPRRNFPPVPPRVYAWLALYFGITWGTILTLAKGVVPGAPLLVAALAAFTIVPLLLILIRGGFGRTPGKAYRLFVLRPFWYMQLTLPLIAIAGIAGVATGSIFGAGLLFGRVLAATDAVALAIFLLAGYLGSRRLVVRNVTADIANLPAGLDGTRIVQLSDLHIGPHLPAARLERIVSTVQSLSPDLIAVTGDLVDDHAEDTERYADALGALDAPLGVYVIAGNHDVYAGWNDVAHRLKKRLGSHVLVNQSRTVMRGGATLAIAGTGDPAAGNDAANGGVDIVATLEQVPAGVPVLALAHNPALWPALAQRGVSLTLSGHTHWGQLALPKFGWSMASPFLEHAMGGHEAGNSLLYINPGTGYWGLPFRLGAWSEITMVTLRTATESRIDVGPVRDA
;
A
#
# COMPACT_ATOMS: atom_id res chain seq x y z
N MET A 1 -39.03 -22.93 28.01
CA MET A 1 -37.90 -22.00 27.94
C MET A 1 -36.62 -22.78 27.60
N ARG A 2 -36.24 -22.83 26.33
CA ARG A 2 -34.94 -23.41 25.89
C ARG A 2 -33.95 -22.26 25.78
N SER A 3 -32.91 -22.30 26.63
CA SER A 3 -31.76 -21.39 26.58
C SER A 3 -31.03 -21.56 25.23
N MET A 4 -31.08 -20.54 24.39
CA MET A 4 -30.21 -20.46 23.22
C MET A 4 -28.80 -20.08 23.70
N ALA A 5 -27.92 -21.07 23.71
CA ALA A 5 -26.49 -20.81 23.92
C ALA A 5 -25.95 -19.92 22.78
N ALA A 6 -25.29 -18.83 23.14
CA ALA A 6 -24.59 -17.96 22.18
C ALA A 6 -23.56 -18.77 21.39
N PRO A 7 -23.42 -18.57 20.07
CA PRO A 7 -22.42 -19.28 19.30
C PRO A 7 -21.02 -18.93 19.81
N ALA A 8 -20.23 -19.96 20.07
CA ALA A 8 -18.83 -19.83 20.47
C ALA A 8 -18.09 -19.04 19.37
N ILE A 9 -17.47 -17.92 19.77
CA ILE A 9 -16.56 -17.15 18.91
C ILE A 9 -15.40 -18.09 18.52
N ALA A 10 -15.39 -18.53 17.27
CA ALA A 10 -14.31 -19.33 16.73
C ALA A 10 -13.00 -18.53 16.86
N THR A 11 -12.12 -18.98 17.74
CA THR A 11 -10.78 -18.41 17.86
C THR A 11 -10.04 -18.67 16.54
N LYS A 12 -9.63 -17.60 15.82
CA LYS A 12 -8.80 -17.72 14.61
C LYS A 12 -7.63 -18.68 14.90
N PRO A 13 -7.32 -19.61 13.98
CA PRO A 13 -6.17 -20.48 14.15
C PRO A 13 -4.91 -19.60 14.28
N ARG A 14 -4.08 -19.87 15.30
CA ARG A 14 -2.78 -19.23 15.43
C ARG A 14 -1.99 -19.51 14.15
N ARG A 15 -1.57 -18.48 13.42
CA ARG A 15 -0.62 -18.65 12.32
C ARG A 15 0.65 -19.28 12.93
N ASN A 16 0.91 -20.55 12.62
CA ASN A 16 2.16 -21.21 12.97
C ASN A 16 3.23 -20.71 11.98
N PHE A 17 3.86 -19.59 12.30
CA PHE A 17 5.06 -19.19 11.57
C PHE A 17 6.15 -20.22 11.84
N PRO A 18 6.93 -20.62 10.81
CA PRO A 18 8.07 -21.50 11.03
C PRO A 18 9.06 -20.83 12.01
N PRO A 19 9.75 -21.61 12.84
CA PRO A 19 10.72 -21.07 13.79
C PRO A 19 11.79 -20.27 13.04
N VAL A 20 12.14 -19.11 13.58
CA VAL A 20 13.17 -18.24 12.99
C VAL A 20 14.52 -18.96 13.02
N PRO A 21 15.20 -19.13 11.87
CA PRO A 21 16.48 -19.83 11.82
C PRO A 21 17.55 -19.19 12.72
N PRO A 22 18.40 -19.97 13.40
CA PRO A 22 19.46 -19.44 14.30
C PRO A 22 20.37 -18.40 13.62
N ARG A 23 20.64 -18.54 12.35
CA ARG A 23 21.41 -17.56 11.54
C ARG A 23 20.83 -16.15 11.58
N VAL A 24 19.49 -16.02 11.67
CA VAL A 24 18.83 -14.69 11.76
C VAL A 24 19.20 -14.01 13.07
N TYR A 25 19.21 -14.75 14.20
CA TYR A 25 19.62 -14.19 15.49
C TYR A 25 21.09 -13.76 15.49
N ALA A 26 21.98 -14.53 14.82
CA ALA A 26 23.37 -14.16 14.64
C ALA A 26 23.53 -12.86 13.83
N TRP A 27 22.80 -12.71 12.73
CA TRP A 27 22.78 -11.46 11.95
C TRP A 27 22.24 -10.29 12.74
N LEU A 28 21.18 -10.48 13.52
CA LEU A 28 20.65 -9.44 14.40
C LEU A 28 21.63 -9.02 15.48
N ALA A 29 22.33 -9.97 16.09
CA ALA A 29 23.36 -9.66 17.08
C ALA A 29 24.50 -8.83 16.48
N LEU A 30 24.96 -9.19 15.28
CA LEU A 30 25.97 -8.42 14.54
C LEU A 30 25.46 -7.01 14.19
N TYR A 31 24.25 -6.91 13.63
CA TYR A 31 23.60 -5.66 13.27
C TYR A 31 23.48 -4.71 14.48
N PHE A 32 22.93 -5.18 15.60
CA PHE A 32 22.77 -4.36 16.79
C PHE A 32 24.11 -4.06 17.46
N GLY A 33 25.04 -5.02 17.46
CA GLY A 33 26.38 -4.83 18.01
C GLY A 33 27.15 -3.73 17.30
N ILE A 34 27.18 -3.75 15.97
CA ILE A 34 27.82 -2.69 15.17
C ILE A 34 27.10 -1.36 15.36
N THR A 35 25.78 -1.34 15.22
CA THR A 35 25.01 -0.08 15.30
C THR A 35 25.18 0.60 16.66
N TRP A 36 24.90 -0.11 17.75
CA TRP A 36 24.92 0.46 19.09
C TRP A 36 26.34 0.66 19.61
N GLY A 37 27.29 -0.22 19.25
CA GLY A 37 28.72 -0.05 19.55
C GLY A 37 29.29 1.23 18.94
N THR A 38 28.95 1.51 17.67
CA THR A 38 29.36 2.75 17.01
C THR A 38 28.73 3.96 17.67
N ILE A 39 27.41 3.96 17.90
CA ILE A 39 26.71 5.06 18.56
C ILE A 39 27.28 5.34 19.94
N LEU A 40 27.55 4.30 20.75
CA LEU A 40 28.17 4.46 22.05
C LEU A 40 29.57 5.09 21.96
N THR A 41 30.39 4.63 21.02
CA THR A 41 31.74 5.15 20.79
C THR A 41 31.73 6.64 20.45
N LEU A 42 30.81 7.04 19.57
CA LEU A 42 30.68 8.43 19.15
C LEU A 42 30.10 9.33 20.26
N ALA A 43 29.14 8.82 21.05
CA ALA A 43 28.49 9.57 22.13
C ALA A 43 29.37 9.69 23.39
N LYS A 44 30.27 8.73 23.63
CA LYS A 44 31.13 8.71 24.83
C LYS A 44 32.02 9.95 24.90
N GLY A 45 32.00 10.62 26.05
CA GLY A 45 32.81 11.83 26.28
C GLY A 45 32.19 13.13 25.77
N VAL A 46 31.06 13.06 25.07
CA VAL A 46 30.33 14.25 24.56
C VAL A 46 28.93 14.34 25.20
N VAL A 47 28.26 13.19 25.34
CA VAL A 47 26.93 13.11 25.93
C VAL A 47 27.03 12.66 27.38
N PRO A 48 26.64 13.44 28.39
CA PRO A 48 26.59 13.01 29.77
C PRO A 48 25.68 11.78 29.94
N GLY A 49 26.19 10.74 30.64
CA GLY A 49 25.41 9.50 30.82
C GLY A 49 25.22 8.65 29.56
N ALA A 50 26.02 8.87 28.50
CA ALA A 50 25.92 8.15 27.22
C ALA A 50 25.78 6.62 27.36
N PRO A 51 26.53 5.90 28.22
CA PRO A 51 26.39 4.44 28.32
C PRO A 51 24.98 4.01 28.75
N LEU A 52 24.39 4.70 29.75
CA LEU A 52 23.06 4.38 30.25
C LEU A 52 21.97 4.73 29.19
N LEU A 53 22.08 5.90 28.56
CA LEU A 53 21.15 6.33 27.50
C LEU A 53 21.20 5.37 26.32
N VAL A 54 22.39 5.02 25.84
CA VAL A 54 22.57 4.09 24.71
C VAL A 54 22.04 2.71 25.06
N ALA A 55 22.29 2.20 26.29
CA ALA A 55 21.74 0.93 26.73
C ALA A 55 20.20 0.93 26.76
N ALA A 56 19.58 2.01 27.25
CA ALA A 56 18.12 2.14 27.26
C ALA A 56 17.52 2.17 25.85
N LEU A 57 18.11 2.95 24.93
CA LEU A 57 17.68 3.01 23.55
C LEU A 57 17.93 1.69 22.79
N ALA A 58 19.04 1.01 23.08
CA ALA A 58 19.31 -0.32 22.54
C ALA A 58 18.25 -1.33 23.00
N ALA A 59 17.93 -1.36 24.29
CA ALA A 59 16.86 -2.19 24.82
C ALA A 59 15.51 -1.88 24.16
N PHE A 60 15.19 -0.60 23.96
CA PHE A 60 13.95 -0.16 23.26
C PHE A 60 13.88 -0.67 21.81
N THR A 61 14.99 -0.81 21.11
CA THR A 61 15.02 -1.31 19.73
C THR A 61 15.15 -2.82 19.62
N ILE A 62 15.83 -3.47 20.57
CA ILE A 62 16.08 -4.92 20.54
C ILE A 62 14.90 -5.70 21.10
N VAL A 63 14.41 -5.33 22.29
CA VAL A 63 13.39 -6.11 23.01
C VAL A 63 12.08 -6.26 22.23
N PRO A 64 11.47 -5.22 21.67
CA PRO A 64 10.26 -5.38 20.89
C PRO A 64 10.45 -6.30 19.67
N LEU A 65 11.59 -6.18 18.96
CA LEU A 65 11.89 -7.03 17.81
C LEU A 65 12.01 -8.51 18.22
N LEU A 66 12.74 -8.80 19.29
CA LEU A 66 12.85 -10.17 19.79
C LEU A 66 11.49 -10.73 20.23
N LEU A 67 10.66 -9.92 20.90
CA LEU A 67 9.31 -10.34 21.28
C LEU A 67 8.43 -10.63 20.07
N ILE A 68 8.51 -9.85 19.00
CA ILE A 68 7.79 -10.08 17.74
C ILE A 68 8.25 -11.41 17.13
N LEU A 69 9.57 -11.64 17.04
CA LEU A 69 10.12 -12.87 16.44
C LEU A 69 9.76 -14.12 17.26
N ILE A 70 9.86 -14.06 18.59
CA ILE A 70 9.55 -15.19 19.49
C ILE A 70 8.05 -15.52 19.47
N ARG A 71 7.18 -14.50 19.39
CA ARG A 71 5.72 -14.68 19.40
C ARG A 71 5.13 -14.95 18.02
N GLY A 72 5.92 -14.87 16.95
CA GLY A 72 5.44 -15.02 15.57
C GLY A 72 4.53 -13.87 15.12
N GLY A 73 4.76 -12.66 15.61
CA GLY A 73 4.02 -11.46 15.26
C GLY A 73 3.37 -10.73 16.44
N PHE A 74 2.52 -9.74 16.16
CA PHE A 74 1.87 -8.91 17.20
C PHE A 74 0.65 -9.56 17.86
N GLY A 75 0.12 -10.65 17.31
CA GLY A 75 -1.09 -11.34 17.79
C GLY A 75 -2.37 -10.53 17.61
N ARG A 76 -2.61 -9.55 18.48
CA ARG A 76 -3.70 -8.55 18.33
C ARG A 76 -3.12 -7.21 17.93
N THR A 77 -3.89 -6.44 17.15
CA THR A 77 -3.50 -5.07 16.80
C THR A 77 -3.31 -4.25 18.07
N PRO A 78 -2.12 -3.68 18.31
CA PRO A 78 -1.85 -2.93 19.52
C PRO A 78 -2.70 -1.66 19.61
N GLY A 79 -3.04 -1.25 20.83
CA GLY A 79 -3.80 -0.02 21.09
C GLY A 79 -3.13 1.23 20.52
N LYS A 80 -3.91 2.28 20.23
CA LYS A 80 -3.46 3.54 19.59
C LYS A 80 -2.21 4.15 20.27
N ALA A 81 -2.19 4.23 21.59
CA ALA A 81 -1.05 4.79 22.33
C ALA A 81 0.23 3.99 22.12
N TYR A 82 0.16 2.65 22.20
CA TYR A 82 1.31 1.77 21.99
C TYR A 82 1.85 1.94 20.55
N ARG A 83 0.98 2.03 19.55
CA ARG A 83 1.41 2.25 18.16
C ARG A 83 2.10 3.59 17.96
N LEU A 84 1.56 4.67 18.56
CA LEU A 84 2.12 6.02 18.41
C LEU A 84 3.44 6.20 19.15
N PHE A 85 3.54 5.72 20.39
CA PHE A 85 4.66 6.02 21.27
C PHE A 85 5.70 4.91 21.36
N VAL A 86 5.38 3.69 20.90
CA VAL A 86 6.31 2.56 20.93
C VAL A 86 6.63 2.08 19.52
N LEU A 87 5.64 1.62 18.74
CA LEU A 87 5.91 0.99 17.45
C LEU A 87 6.44 1.95 16.40
N ARG A 88 5.87 3.16 16.29
CA ARG A 88 6.37 4.14 15.30
C ARG A 88 7.80 4.58 15.58
N PRO A 89 8.16 5.05 16.79
CA PRO A 89 9.56 5.33 17.11
C PRO A 89 10.47 4.12 16.91
N PHE A 90 10.03 2.93 17.35
CA PHE A 90 10.77 1.68 17.13
C PHE A 90 11.12 1.47 15.65
N TRP A 91 10.13 1.50 14.74
CA TRP A 91 10.38 1.28 13.32
C TRP A 91 11.24 2.38 12.68
N TYR A 92 11.00 3.64 13.03
CA TYR A 92 11.85 4.73 12.55
C TYR A 92 13.31 4.56 13.01
N MET A 93 13.53 4.15 14.24
CA MET A 93 14.88 3.86 14.74
C MET A 93 15.53 2.69 14.00
N GLN A 94 14.80 1.61 13.70
CA GLN A 94 15.34 0.49 12.91
C GLN A 94 15.82 0.93 11.51
N LEU A 95 15.16 1.91 10.91
CA LEU A 95 15.53 2.42 9.59
C LEU A 95 16.70 3.41 9.64
N THR A 96 16.78 4.25 10.68
CA THR A 96 17.72 5.38 10.71
C THR A 96 19.02 5.10 11.44
N LEU A 97 18.99 4.38 12.56
CA LEU A 97 20.20 4.15 13.37
C LEU A 97 21.34 3.46 12.62
N PRO A 98 21.11 2.46 11.76
CA PRO A 98 22.18 1.86 10.98
C PRO A 98 22.85 2.86 10.01
N LEU A 99 22.06 3.75 9.40
CA LEU A 99 22.57 4.76 8.49
C LEU A 99 23.45 5.76 9.24
N ILE A 100 23.01 6.21 10.42
CA ILE A 100 23.80 7.08 11.31
C ILE A 100 25.09 6.37 11.75
N ALA A 101 25.03 5.08 12.05
CA ALA A 101 26.22 4.31 12.42
C ALA A 101 27.21 4.17 11.25
N ILE A 102 26.70 3.90 10.04
CA ILE A 102 27.50 3.81 8.81
C ILE A 102 28.18 5.15 8.52
N ALA A 103 27.45 6.26 8.58
CA ALA A 103 28.01 7.60 8.43
C ALA A 103 29.11 7.89 9.46
N GLY A 104 28.86 7.49 10.72
CA GLY A 104 29.84 7.61 11.80
C GLY A 104 31.12 6.81 11.55
N ILE A 105 31.01 5.55 11.12
CA ILE A 105 32.15 4.68 10.78
C ILE A 105 32.93 5.28 9.61
N ALA A 106 32.26 5.70 8.56
CA ALA A 106 32.89 6.35 7.42
C ALA A 106 33.64 7.62 7.83
N GLY A 107 33.04 8.43 8.71
CA GLY A 107 33.67 9.62 9.26
C GLY A 107 34.92 9.30 10.10
N VAL A 108 34.85 8.27 10.96
CA VAL A 108 36.03 7.83 11.71
C VAL A 108 37.14 7.37 10.77
N ALA A 109 36.82 6.57 9.77
CA ALA A 109 37.81 6.06 8.82
C ALA A 109 38.49 7.20 8.05
N THR A 110 37.72 8.13 7.47
CA THR A 110 38.28 9.27 6.71
C THR A 110 39.02 10.26 7.60
N GLY A 111 38.48 10.58 8.76
CA GLY A 111 39.12 11.53 9.70
C GLY A 111 40.40 10.98 10.34
N SER A 112 40.55 9.65 10.41
CA SER A 112 41.78 9.03 10.93
C SER A 112 42.97 9.31 10.07
N ILE A 113 42.79 9.55 8.77
CA ILE A 113 43.86 9.97 7.83
C ILE A 113 44.46 11.31 8.29
N PHE A 114 43.67 12.15 8.93
CA PHE A 114 44.07 13.49 9.41
C PHE A 114 44.27 13.55 10.93
N GLY A 115 44.33 12.41 11.62
CA GLY A 115 44.48 12.35 13.08
C GLY A 115 43.22 12.82 13.86
N ALA A 116 42.07 12.97 13.21
CA ALA A 116 40.83 13.53 13.78
C ALA A 116 39.62 12.57 13.65
N GLY A 117 39.85 11.26 13.66
CA GLY A 117 38.83 10.25 13.39
C GLY A 117 37.52 10.41 14.18
N LEU A 118 37.59 10.52 15.51
CA LEU A 118 36.37 10.67 16.33
C LEU A 118 35.61 11.96 16.05
N LEU A 119 36.31 13.06 15.75
CA LEU A 119 35.66 14.33 15.40
C LEU A 119 34.89 14.20 14.11
N PHE A 120 35.50 13.69 13.05
CA PHE A 120 34.85 13.46 11.76
C PHE A 120 33.68 12.47 11.88
N GLY A 121 33.86 11.37 12.64
CA GLY A 121 32.78 10.42 12.90
C GLY A 121 31.57 11.05 13.56
N ARG A 122 31.78 11.91 14.57
CA ARG A 122 30.70 12.66 15.25
C ARG A 122 30.00 13.64 14.33
N VAL A 123 30.78 14.40 13.56
CA VAL A 123 30.24 15.39 12.62
C VAL A 123 29.37 14.70 11.56
N LEU A 124 29.89 13.65 10.90
CA LEU A 124 29.11 12.95 9.87
C LEU A 124 27.89 12.25 10.46
N ALA A 125 27.99 11.58 11.59
CA ALA A 125 26.84 10.95 12.24
C ALA A 125 25.76 11.97 12.65
N ALA A 126 26.16 13.13 13.18
CA ALA A 126 25.23 14.20 13.55
C ALA A 126 24.57 14.83 12.32
N THR A 127 25.33 15.08 11.26
CA THR A 127 24.79 15.62 9.99
C THR A 127 23.79 14.65 9.38
N ASP A 128 24.13 13.37 9.32
CA ASP A 128 23.23 12.33 8.80
C ASP A 128 21.97 12.20 9.66
N ALA A 129 22.08 12.23 10.99
CA ALA A 129 20.92 12.22 11.87
C ALA A 129 19.96 13.39 11.62
N VAL A 130 20.49 14.60 11.41
CA VAL A 130 19.69 15.79 11.06
C VAL A 130 19.05 15.63 9.69
N ALA A 131 19.81 15.18 8.68
CA ALA A 131 19.29 14.95 7.34
C ALA A 131 18.17 13.90 7.33
N LEU A 132 18.34 12.79 8.04
CA LEU A 132 17.32 11.75 8.20
C LEU A 132 16.08 12.28 8.96
N ALA A 133 16.26 13.08 10.00
CA ALA A 133 15.13 13.69 10.71
C ALA A 133 14.30 14.60 9.79
N ILE A 134 14.95 15.44 8.97
CA ILE A 134 14.30 16.28 7.97
C ILE A 134 13.58 15.41 6.92
N PHE A 135 14.25 14.37 6.43
CA PHE A 135 13.68 13.43 5.44
C PHE A 135 12.44 12.71 5.99
N LEU A 136 12.50 12.21 7.24
CA LEU A 136 11.37 11.55 7.88
C LEU A 136 10.21 12.54 8.14
N LEU A 137 10.52 13.76 8.55
CA LEU A 137 9.50 14.80 8.73
C LEU A 137 8.83 15.14 7.40
N ALA A 138 9.59 15.31 6.33
CA ALA A 138 9.06 15.56 4.99
C ALA A 138 8.15 14.40 4.53
N GLY A 139 8.57 13.15 4.72
CA GLY A 139 7.76 11.98 4.42
C GLY A 139 6.50 11.86 5.27
N TYR A 140 6.59 12.21 6.56
CA TYR A 140 5.42 12.25 7.45
C TYR A 140 4.40 13.32 7.03
N LEU A 141 4.85 14.53 6.70
CA LEU A 141 4.00 15.58 6.17
C LEU A 141 3.40 15.17 4.82
N GLY A 142 4.21 14.55 3.97
CA GLY A 142 3.77 14.01 2.69
C GLY A 142 2.67 12.93 2.82
N SER A 143 2.72 12.09 3.86
CA SER A 143 1.67 11.08 4.11
C SER A 143 0.30 11.68 4.45
N ARG A 144 0.27 12.95 4.85
CA ARG A 144 -0.96 13.70 5.11
C ARG A 144 -1.54 14.36 3.87
N ARG A 145 -0.72 14.52 2.83
CA ARG A 145 -1.13 15.10 1.56
C ARG A 145 -2.03 14.12 0.82
N LEU A 146 -3.21 14.59 0.40
CA LEU A 146 -4.10 13.89 -0.52
C LEU A 146 -4.12 14.65 -1.82
N VAL A 147 -3.91 13.95 -2.93
CA VAL A 147 -3.87 14.57 -4.26
C VAL A 147 -4.86 13.90 -5.20
N VAL A 148 -5.30 14.63 -6.21
CA VAL A 148 -6.02 14.11 -7.36
C VAL A 148 -5.07 14.08 -8.55
N ARG A 149 -4.99 12.94 -9.23
CA ARG A 149 -4.28 12.78 -10.50
C ARG A 149 -5.27 12.54 -11.63
N ASN A 150 -5.13 13.26 -12.71
CA ASN A 150 -5.84 12.95 -13.95
C ASN A 150 -4.97 12.03 -14.82
N VAL A 151 -5.58 10.95 -15.29
CA VAL A 151 -5.00 10.00 -16.24
C VAL A 151 -5.92 9.92 -17.44
N THR A 152 -5.37 10.00 -18.62
CA THR A 152 -6.13 9.76 -19.86
C THR A 152 -5.73 8.40 -20.42
N ALA A 153 -6.71 7.54 -20.64
CA ALA A 153 -6.54 6.25 -21.30
C ALA A 153 -7.16 6.34 -22.70
N ASP A 154 -6.31 6.60 -23.68
CA ASP A 154 -6.66 6.51 -25.10
C ASP A 154 -6.73 5.02 -25.44
N ILE A 155 -7.88 4.53 -25.87
CA ILE A 155 -8.11 3.11 -26.17
C ILE A 155 -8.45 2.97 -27.64
N ALA A 156 -7.67 2.14 -28.35
CA ALA A 156 -7.90 1.86 -29.75
C ALA A 156 -9.29 1.25 -29.98
N ASN A 157 -10.04 1.83 -30.92
CA ASN A 157 -11.37 1.38 -31.26
C ASN A 157 -12.39 1.37 -30.10
N LEU A 158 -12.19 2.19 -29.08
CA LEU A 158 -13.22 2.36 -28.05
C LEU A 158 -14.53 2.86 -28.66
N PRO A 159 -15.66 2.21 -28.40
CA PRO A 159 -16.97 2.69 -28.89
C PRO A 159 -17.24 4.14 -28.48
N ALA A 160 -17.74 4.97 -29.39
CA ALA A 160 -17.97 6.41 -29.16
C ALA A 160 -18.85 6.72 -27.94
N GLY A 161 -19.79 5.83 -27.57
CA GLY A 161 -20.62 5.98 -26.38
C GLY A 161 -19.84 5.91 -25.06
N LEU A 162 -18.63 5.33 -25.08
CA LEU A 162 -17.74 5.25 -23.93
C LEU A 162 -16.70 6.37 -23.88
N ASP A 163 -16.57 7.18 -24.94
CA ASP A 163 -15.66 8.33 -24.97
C ASP A 163 -16.03 9.31 -23.85
N GLY A 164 -15.02 9.81 -23.14
CA GLY A 164 -15.20 10.69 -21.99
C GLY A 164 -15.70 10.02 -20.72
N THR A 165 -15.78 8.67 -20.63
CA THR A 165 -16.12 7.96 -19.38
C THR A 165 -15.11 8.28 -18.30
N ARG A 166 -15.59 8.72 -17.14
CA ARG A 166 -14.80 9.17 -15.99
C ARG A 166 -14.82 8.11 -14.90
N ILE A 167 -13.68 7.51 -14.62
CA ILE A 167 -13.51 6.45 -13.64
C ILE A 167 -12.64 6.98 -12.49
N VAL A 168 -13.16 6.98 -11.27
CA VAL A 168 -12.32 7.25 -10.11
C VAL A 168 -11.77 5.94 -9.57
N GLN A 169 -10.45 5.85 -9.48
CA GLN A 169 -9.78 4.76 -8.80
C GLN A 169 -9.38 5.15 -7.38
N LEU A 170 -9.76 4.32 -6.42
CA LEU A 170 -9.24 4.27 -5.05
C LEU A 170 -8.50 2.96 -4.88
N SER A 171 -7.37 2.95 -4.18
CA SER A 171 -6.59 1.76 -3.92
C SER A 171 -5.91 1.85 -2.56
N ASP A 172 -5.64 0.72 -1.94
CA ASP A 172 -4.78 0.67 -0.74
C ASP A 172 -5.23 1.69 0.32
N LEU A 173 -6.51 1.65 0.66
CA LEU A 173 -7.09 2.52 1.69
C LEU A 173 -6.54 2.17 3.08
N HIS A 174 -6.23 0.90 3.32
CA HIS A 174 -5.78 0.37 4.60
C HIS A 174 -6.62 0.89 5.76
N ILE A 175 -7.93 0.73 5.62
CA ILE A 175 -8.89 1.09 6.66
C ILE A 175 -8.56 0.29 7.91
N GLY A 176 -8.33 1.00 8.99
CA GLY A 176 -7.91 0.40 10.23
C GLY A 176 -7.63 1.46 11.28
N PRO A 177 -6.97 1.08 12.36
CA PRO A 177 -6.70 2.00 13.45
C PRO A 177 -5.81 3.20 13.09
N HIS A 178 -5.16 3.17 11.92
CA HIS A 178 -4.25 4.21 11.44
C HIS A 178 -4.94 5.29 10.61
N LEU A 179 -6.10 4.98 10.00
CA LEU A 179 -6.86 5.91 9.19
C LEU A 179 -7.86 6.69 10.06
N PRO A 180 -7.72 8.02 10.24
CA PRO A 180 -8.73 8.84 10.91
C PRO A 180 -10.03 8.88 10.11
N ALA A 181 -11.19 8.85 10.77
CA ALA A 181 -12.50 8.95 10.11
C ALA A 181 -12.59 10.21 9.22
N ALA A 182 -12.17 11.37 9.71
CA ALA A 182 -12.16 12.60 8.95
C ALA A 182 -11.34 12.53 7.65
N ARG A 183 -10.32 11.65 7.59
CA ARG A 183 -9.57 11.46 6.35
C ARG A 183 -10.37 10.65 5.33
N LEU A 184 -11.08 9.60 5.76
CA LEU A 184 -11.94 8.83 4.87
C LEU A 184 -13.11 9.69 4.37
N GLU A 185 -13.73 10.49 5.24
CA GLU A 185 -14.78 11.44 4.86
C GLU A 185 -14.27 12.44 3.79
N ARG A 186 -13.04 12.96 3.97
CA ARG A 186 -12.40 13.81 2.96
C ARG A 186 -12.17 13.09 1.64
N ILE A 187 -11.73 11.82 1.68
CA ILE A 187 -11.56 11.01 0.47
C ILE A 187 -12.91 10.87 -0.25
N VAL A 188 -13.96 10.47 0.47
CA VAL A 188 -15.30 10.28 -0.10
C VAL A 188 -15.84 11.59 -0.67
N SER A 189 -15.75 12.70 0.06
CA SER A 189 -16.23 14.02 -0.42
C SER A 189 -15.45 14.48 -1.66
N THR A 190 -14.14 14.25 -1.70
CA THR A 190 -13.33 14.53 -2.89
C THR A 190 -13.79 13.69 -4.09
N VAL A 191 -13.98 12.37 -3.91
CA VAL A 191 -14.47 11.47 -4.96
C VAL A 191 -15.80 11.96 -5.53
N GLN A 192 -16.76 12.31 -4.68
CA GLN A 192 -18.06 12.81 -5.11
C GLN A 192 -17.95 14.15 -5.86
N SER A 193 -17.07 15.05 -5.44
CA SER A 193 -16.82 16.32 -6.11
C SER A 193 -16.27 16.16 -7.52
N LEU A 194 -15.62 15.03 -7.79
CA LEU A 194 -15.11 14.67 -9.11
C LEU A 194 -16.21 14.20 -10.07
N SER A 195 -17.42 13.94 -9.58
CA SER A 195 -18.57 13.46 -10.38
C SER A 195 -18.18 12.31 -11.32
N PRO A 196 -17.71 11.15 -10.81
CA PRO A 196 -17.31 10.02 -11.64
C PRO A 196 -18.53 9.34 -12.26
N ASP A 197 -18.35 8.74 -13.43
CA ASP A 197 -19.33 7.79 -14.00
C ASP A 197 -19.24 6.42 -13.30
N LEU A 198 -18.04 6.03 -12.85
CA LEU A 198 -17.74 4.76 -12.20
C LEU A 198 -16.68 4.95 -11.11
N ILE A 199 -16.80 4.21 -10.02
CA ILE A 199 -15.77 4.14 -8.96
C ILE A 199 -15.19 2.73 -8.90
N ALA A 200 -13.86 2.63 -8.98
CA ALA A 200 -13.10 1.39 -8.87
C ALA A 200 -12.25 1.39 -7.59
N VAL A 201 -12.51 0.46 -6.67
CA VAL A 201 -11.69 0.24 -5.46
C VAL A 201 -10.83 -1.00 -5.71
N THR A 202 -9.55 -0.78 -5.96
CA THR A 202 -8.63 -1.80 -6.46
C THR A 202 -7.86 -2.53 -5.36
N GLY A 203 -8.56 -2.93 -4.29
CA GLY A 203 -8.03 -3.78 -3.23
C GLY A 203 -7.33 -3.06 -2.09
N ASP A 204 -6.89 -3.85 -1.11
CA ASP A 204 -6.32 -3.42 0.17
C ASP A 204 -7.19 -2.37 0.86
N LEU A 205 -8.49 -2.74 0.97
CA LEU A 205 -9.47 -1.91 1.63
C LEU A 205 -9.20 -1.83 3.13
N VAL A 206 -8.94 -2.98 3.77
CA VAL A 206 -8.61 -3.08 5.20
C VAL A 206 -7.13 -3.36 5.40
N ASP A 207 -6.61 -3.06 6.60
CA ASP A 207 -5.22 -3.33 6.98
C ASP A 207 -5.05 -4.78 7.48
N ASP A 208 -5.70 -5.14 8.61
CA ASP A 208 -5.52 -6.44 9.26
C ASP A 208 -6.83 -7.13 9.69
N HIS A 209 -7.95 -6.42 9.76
CA HIS A 209 -9.19 -6.93 10.35
C HIS A 209 -10.42 -6.58 9.51
N ALA A 210 -11.22 -7.60 9.20
CA ALA A 210 -12.46 -7.44 8.44
C ALA A 210 -13.49 -6.54 9.16
N GLU A 211 -13.48 -6.52 10.49
CA GLU A 211 -14.36 -5.69 11.32
C GLU A 211 -14.15 -4.19 11.13
N ASP A 212 -12.97 -3.79 10.65
CA ASP A 212 -12.69 -2.38 10.36
C ASP A 212 -13.56 -1.82 9.23
N THR A 213 -14.10 -2.68 8.35
CA THR A 213 -15.10 -2.28 7.34
C THR A 213 -16.39 -1.74 7.95
N GLU A 214 -16.82 -2.26 9.09
CA GLU A 214 -18.05 -1.81 9.75
C GLU A 214 -17.93 -0.42 10.35
N ARG A 215 -16.77 -0.13 10.93
CA ARG A 215 -16.48 1.18 11.52
C ARG A 215 -16.60 2.33 10.53
N TYR A 216 -16.36 2.06 9.27
CA TYR A 216 -16.36 3.04 8.19
C TYR A 216 -17.43 2.79 7.14
N ALA A 217 -18.37 1.92 7.46
CA ALA A 217 -19.42 1.46 6.54
C ALA A 217 -20.26 2.61 5.97
N ASP A 218 -20.57 3.63 6.78
CA ASP A 218 -21.38 4.75 6.33
C ASP A 218 -20.62 5.64 5.33
N ALA A 219 -19.31 5.88 5.57
CA ALA A 219 -18.47 6.62 4.65
C ALA A 219 -18.27 5.87 3.33
N LEU A 220 -18.02 4.54 3.38
CA LEU A 220 -17.92 3.72 2.17
C LEU A 220 -19.27 3.63 1.42
N GLY A 221 -20.38 3.53 2.15
CA GLY A 221 -21.72 3.50 1.59
C GLY A 221 -22.15 4.83 0.95
N ALA A 222 -21.44 5.93 1.22
CA ALA A 222 -21.66 7.22 0.58
C ALA A 222 -20.95 7.35 -0.79
N LEU A 223 -20.11 6.39 -1.18
CA LEU A 223 -19.58 6.31 -2.53
C LEU A 223 -20.71 5.93 -3.48
N ASP A 224 -20.96 6.77 -4.47
CA ASP A 224 -22.01 6.57 -5.49
C ASP A 224 -21.54 7.03 -6.86
N ALA A 225 -21.90 6.30 -7.90
CA ALA A 225 -21.62 6.63 -9.28
C ALA A 225 -22.67 5.98 -10.22
N PRO A 226 -23.06 6.64 -11.32
CA PRO A 226 -24.12 6.15 -12.23
C PRO A 226 -23.89 4.74 -12.78
N LEU A 227 -22.64 4.35 -13.04
CA LEU A 227 -22.29 3.02 -13.53
C LEU A 227 -21.90 2.06 -12.40
N GLY A 228 -21.95 2.52 -11.16
CA GLY A 228 -21.70 1.72 -9.95
C GLY A 228 -20.32 1.89 -9.32
N VAL A 229 -20.18 1.24 -8.13
CA VAL A 229 -18.96 1.18 -7.34
C VAL A 229 -18.48 -0.27 -7.31
N TYR A 230 -17.29 -0.54 -7.83
CA TYR A 230 -16.74 -1.88 -7.96
C TYR A 230 -15.54 -2.06 -7.03
N VAL A 231 -15.52 -3.17 -6.30
CA VAL A 231 -14.50 -3.48 -5.29
C VAL A 231 -13.92 -4.86 -5.56
N ILE A 232 -12.60 -4.98 -5.49
CA ILE A 232 -11.88 -6.26 -5.56
C ILE A 232 -11.07 -6.50 -4.29
N ALA A 233 -10.58 -7.75 -4.12
CA ALA A 233 -9.64 -8.09 -3.06
C ALA A 233 -8.24 -7.55 -3.36
N GLY A 234 -7.54 -7.10 -2.30
CA GLY A 234 -6.09 -7.01 -2.26
C GLY A 234 -5.50 -8.02 -1.28
N ASN A 235 -4.16 -8.07 -1.18
CA ASN A 235 -3.50 -9.04 -0.31
C ASN A 235 -3.81 -8.83 1.18
N HIS A 236 -3.98 -7.60 1.65
CA HIS A 236 -4.39 -7.34 3.03
C HIS A 236 -5.81 -7.79 3.31
N ASP A 237 -6.74 -7.62 2.36
CA ASP A 237 -8.11 -8.14 2.48
C ASP A 237 -8.12 -9.67 2.58
N VAL A 238 -7.23 -10.35 1.83
CA VAL A 238 -7.01 -11.81 1.93
C VAL A 238 -6.45 -12.18 3.30
N TYR A 239 -5.46 -11.44 3.82
CA TYR A 239 -4.89 -11.68 5.16
C TYR A 239 -5.89 -11.43 6.28
N ALA A 240 -6.78 -10.46 6.12
CA ALA A 240 -7.88 -10.20 7.04
C ALA A 240 -8.98 -11.29 7.01
N GLY A 241 -9.01 -12.08 5.93
CA GLY A 241 -10.01 -13.10 5.64
C GLY A 241 -11.03 -12.58 4.65
N TRP A 242 -10.74 -12.75 3.35
CA TRP A 242 -11.54 -12.18 2.26
C TRP A 242 -13.03 -12.51 2.34
N ASN A 243 -13.38 -13.74 2.69
CA ASN A 243 -14.80 -14.13 2.82
C ASN A 243 -15.56 -13.24 3.80
N ASP A 244 -14.97 -12.88 4.93
CA ASP A 244 -15.59 -12.02 5.93
C ASP A 244 -15.64 -10.56 5.46
N VAL A 245 -14.53 -10.06 4.87
CA VAL A 245 -14.46 -8.73 4.24
C VAL A 245 -15.52 -8.61 3.15
N ALA A 246 -15.56 -9.55 2.20
CA ALA A 246 -16.51 -9.56 1.10
C ALA A 246 -17.97 -9.63 1.57
N HIS A 247 -18.27 -10.45 2.58
CA HIS A 247 -19.63 -10.55 3.15
C HIS A 247 -20.10 -9.19 3.70
N ARG A 248 -19.23 -8.49 4.43
CA ARG A 248 -19.53 -7.17 5.00
C ARG A 248 -19.70 -6.11 3.91
N LEU A 249 -18.85 -6.13 2.89
CA LEU A 249 -18.93 -5.22 1.74
C LEU A 249 -20.19 -5.46 0.91
N LYS A 250 -20.54 -6.73 0.62
CA LYS A 250 -21.75 -7.08 -0.15
C LYS A 250 -23.01 -6.60 0.54
N LYS A 251 -23.07 -6.61 1.85
CA LYS A 251 -24.21 -6.08 2.62
C LYS A 251 -24.44 -4.57 2.36
N ARG A 252 -23.39 -3.82 2.01
CA ARG A 252 -23.42 -2.36 1.80
C ARG A 252 -23.40 -1.98 0.31
N LEU A 253 -22.56 -2.64 -0.48
CA LEU A 253 -22.30 -2.34 -1.90
C LEU A 253 -23.00 -3.33 -2.85
N GLY A 254 -23.71 -4.32 -2.34
CA GLY A 254 -24.44 -5.30 -3.13
C GLY A 254 -23.55 -6.17 -4.01
N SER A 255 -23.94 -6.35 -5.26
CA SER A 255 -23.31 -7.27 -6.22
C SER A 255 -22.06 -6.75 -6.91
N HIS A 256 -21.55 -5.59 -6.51
CA HIS A 256 -20.38 -4.95 -7.14
C HIS A 256 -19.04 -5.35 -6.50
N VAL A 257 -19.06 -6.28 -5.54
CA VAL A 257 -17.83 -6.91 -5.03
C VAL A 257 -17.45 -8.04 -5.97
N LEU A 258 -16.40 -7.83 -6.77
CA LEU A 258 -15.98 -8.74 -7.82
C LEU A 258 -14.73 -9.51 -7.38
N VAL A 259 -14.74 -10.84 -7.51
CA VAL A 259 -13.54 -11.68 -7.46
C VAL A 259 -13.72 -12.79 -8.47
N ASN A 260 -12.81 -12.86 -9.44
CA ASN A 260 -12.88 -13.78 -10.57
C ASN A 260 -14.23 -13.71 -11.30
N GLN A 261 -14.76 -12.51 -11.44
CA GLN A 261 -16.06 -12.23 -12.06
C GLN A 261 -15.99 -10.99 -12.93
N SER A 262 -16.88 -10.90 -13.91
CA SER A 262 -17.10 -9.71 -14.70
C SER A 262 -18.57 -9.28 -14.70
N ARG A 263 -18.79 -7.99 -15.02
CA ARG A 263 -20.10 -7.40 -15.24
C ARG A 263 -20.03 -6.44 -16.40
N THR A 264 -21.13 -6.27 -17.08
CA THR A 264 -21.26 -5.28 -18.14
C THR A 264 -22.10 -4.10 -17.69
N VAL A 265 -21.70 -2.90 -18.09
CA VAL A 265 -22.45 -1.66 -17.93
C VAL A 265 -22.65 -1.01 -19.29
N MET A 266 -23.69 -0.17 -19.40
CA MET A 266 -23.98 0.57 -20.64
C MET A 266 -23.83 2.07 -20.39
N ARG A 267 -23.16 2.76 -21.33
CA ARG A 267 -23.07 4.21 -21.38
C ARG A 267 -23.13 4.66 -22.85
N GLY A 268 -23.96 5.65 -23.14
CA GLY A 268 -24.08 6.17 -24.49
C GLY A 268 -24.46 5.13 -25.57
N GLY A 269 -25.21 4.07 -25.19
CA GLY A 269 -25.56 2.96 -26.08
C GLY A 269 -24.43 1.94 -26.33
N ALA A 270 -23.26 2.11 -25.69
CA ALA A 270 -22.14 1.18 -25.80
C ALA A 270 -21.94 0.41 -24.49
N THR A 271 -21.39 -0.79 -24.59
CA THR A 271 -21.13 -1.70 -23.47
C THR A 271 -19.67 -1.65 -23.06
N LEU A 272 -19.41 -1.57 -21.76
CA LEU A 272 -18.11 -1.74 -21.11
C LEU A 272 -18.17 -2.95 -20.18
N ALA A 273 -17.21 -3.85 -20.27
CA ALA A 273 -17.05 -4.93 -19.31
C ALA A 273 -16.11 -4.50 -18.16
N ILE A 274 -16.53 -4.75 -16.93
CA ILE A 274 -15.73 -4.53 -15.73
C ILE A 274 -15.42 -5.91 -15.17
N ALA A 275 -14.13 -6.25 -15.11
CA ALA A 275 -13.63 -7.55 -14.70
C ALA A 275 -12.78 -7.41 -13.41
N GLY A 276 -13.14 -8.13 -12.34
CA GLY A 276 -12.41 -8.12 -11.07
C GLY A 276 -11.67 -9.42 -10.84
N THR A 277 -10.35 -9.36 -10.67
CA THR A 277 -9.54 -10.54 -10.32
C THR A 277 -9.55 -10.82 -8.82
N GLY A 278 -9.14 -12.03 -8.44
CA GLY A 278 -8.64 -12.30 -7.11
C GLY A 278 -7.21 -11.76 -6.91
N ASP A 279 -6.60 -12.09 -5.76
CA ASP A 279 -5.24 -11.69 -5.43
C ASP A 279 -4.32 -12.91 -5.24
N PRO A 280 -3.06 -12.86 -5.74
CA PRO A 280 -2.09 -13.95 -5.60
C PRO A 280 -1.79 -14.38 -4.16
N ALA A 281 -2.02 -13.51 -3.17
CA ALA A 281 -1.80 -13.84 -1.76
C ALA A 281 -2.67 -14.99 -1.25
N ALA A 282 -3.81 -15.23 -1.88
CA ALA A 282 -4.68 -16.38 -1.56
C ALA A 282 -4.22 -17.70 -2.21
N GLY A 283 -3.18 -17.68 -3.05
CA GLY A 283 -2.73 -18.86 -3.79
C GLY A 283 -3.85 -19.44 -4.65
N ASN A 284 -4.05 -20.77 -4.55
CA ASN A 284 -5.09 -21.47 -5.31
C ASN A 284 -6.44 -21.54 -4.59
N ASP A 285 -6.61 -20.85 -3.45
CA ASP A 285 -7.87 -20.80 -2.70
C ASP A 285 -8.83 -19.77 -3.32
N ALA A 286 -9.54 -20.19 -4.37
CA ALA A 286 -10.54 -19.36 -5.04
C ALA A 286 -11.64 -18.86 -4.08
N ALA A 287 -11.99 -19.65 -3.06
CA ALA A 287 -12.99 -19.26 -2.06
C ALA A 287 -12.50 -18.09 -1.20
N ASN A 288 -11.19 -18.01 -0.93
CA ASN A 288 -10.58 -16.91 -0.20
C ASN A 288 -9.97 -15.83 -1.12
N GLY A 289 -10.44 -15.73 -2.36
CA GLY A 289 -10.05 -14.68 -3.28
C GLY A 289 -8.80 -14.99 -4.13
N GLY A 290 -8.43 -16.25 -4.30
CA GLY A 290 -7.34 -16.68 -5.21
C GLY A 290 -7.62 -16.32 -6.66
N VAL A 291 -6.57 -16.15 -7.47
CA VAL A 291 -6.65 -15.65 -8.85
C VAL A 291 -7.14 -16.75 -9.81
N ASP A 292 -8.19 -16.42 -10.58
CA ASP A 292 -8.61 -17.14 -11.77
C ASP A 292 -8.93 -16.16 -12.90
N ILE A 293 -7.96 -15.92 -13.79
CA ILE A 293 -8.11 -15.00 -14.92
C ILE A 293 -9.10 -15.54 -15.95
N VAL A 294 -9.20 -16.87 -16.12
CA VAL A 294 -10.12 -17.48 -17.07
C VAL A 294 -11.54 -17.20 -16.61
N ALA A 295 -11.89 -17.57 -15.39
CA ALA A 295 -13.21 -17.29 -14.82
C ALA A 295 -13.53 -15.78 -14.79
N THR A 296 -12.51 -14.93 -14.54
CA THR A 296 -12.67 -13.47 -14.54
C THR A 296 -13.21 -12.95 -15.88
N LEU A 297 -12.77 -13.53 -17.00
CA LEU A 297 -13.10 -13.05 -18.35
C LEU A 297 -14.13 -13.91 -19.10
N GLU A 298 -14.52 -15.07 -18.56
CA GLU A 298 -15.38 -16.04 -19.22
C GLU A 298 -16.75 -15.44 -19.67
N GLN A 299 -17.29 -14.54 -18.87
CA GLN A 299 -18.59 -13.93 -19.12
C GLN A 299 -18.52 -12.61 -19.93
N VAL A 300 -17.32 -12.21 -20.35
CA VAL A 300 -17.15 -10.99 -21.16
C VAL A 300 -17.58 -11.26 -22.59
N PRO A 301 -18.55 -10.51 -23.15
CA PRO A 301 -18.96 -10.68 -24.54
C PRO A 301 -17.81 -10.35 -25.48
N ALA A 302 -17.73 -11.09 -26.60
CA ALA A 302 -16.70 -10.84 -27.62
C ALA A 302 -16.77 -9.42 -28.19
N GLY A 303 -15.62 -8.77 -28.35
CA GLY A 303 -15.51 -7.43 -28.93
C GLY A 303 -15.88 -6.28 -27.98
N VAL A 304 -16.25 -6.57 -26.73
CA VAL A 304 -16.52 -5.54 -25.71
C VAL A 304 -15.20 -5.09 -25.07
N PRO A 305 -14.91 -3.77 -24.97
CA PRO A 305 -13.74 -3.29 -24.25
C PRO A 305 -13.81 -3.67 -22.76
N VAL A 306 -12.67 -4.05 -22.19
CA VAL A 306 -12.57 -4.55 -20.83
C VAL A 306 -11.75 -3.61 -19.94
N LEU A 307 -12.35 -3.15 -18.86
CA LEU A 307 -11.71 -2.56 -17.71
C LEU A 307 -11.46 -3.67 -16.66
N ALA A 308 -10.22 -4.08 -16.49
CA ALA A 308 -9.86 -5.00 -15.44
C ALA A 308 -9.43 -4.27 -14.16
N LEU A 309 -9.91 -4.74 -13.02
CA LEU A 309 -9.47 -4.36 -11.70
C LEU A 309 -8.61 -5.52 -11.17
N ALA A 310 -7.32 -5.28 -10.98
CA ALA A 310 -6.36 -6.27 -10.50
C ALA A 310 -5.43 -5.61 -9.49
N HIS A 311 -5.56 -5.97 -8.20
CA HIS A 311 -4.78 -5.32 -7.15
C HIS A 311 -3.28 -5.40 -7.43
N ASN A 312 -2.78 -6.60 -7.69
CA ASN A 312 -1.36 -6.84 -7.97
C ASN A 312 -1.05 -6.64 -9.47
N PRO A 313 -0.19 -5.65 -9.84
CA PRO A 313 0.13 -5.37 -11.24
C PRO A 313 0.86 -6.53 -11.95
N ALA A 314 1.41 -7.50 -11.24
CA ALA A 314 2.01 -8.70 -11.84
C ALA A 314 1.01 -9.55 -12.65
N LEU A 315 -0.30 -9.33 -12.48
CA LEU A 315 -1.35 -9.99 -13.26
C LEU A 315 -1.56 -9.37 -14.66
N TRP A 316 -1.09 -8.13 -14.87
CA TRP A 316 -1.34 -7.39 -16.10
C TRP A 316 -0.85 -8.11 -17.38
N PRO A 317 0.36 -8.71 -17.46
CA PRO A 317 0.79 -9.39 -18.69
C PRO A 317 -0.18 -10.49 -19.13
N ALA A 318 -0.73 -11.24 -18.18
CA ALA A 318 -1.69 -12.30 -18.47
C ALA A 318 -3.07 -11.76 -18.88
N LEU A 319 -3.49 -10.61 -18.37
CA LEU A 319 -4.70 -9.88 -18.76
C LEU A 319 -4.53 -9.25 -20.15
N ALA A 320 -3.39 -8.62 -20.43
CA ALA A 320 -3.05 -8.03 -21.70
C ALA A 320 -3.07 -9.05 -22.85
N GLN A 321 -2.48 -10.26 -22.64
CA GLN A 321 -2.52 -11.35 -23.58
C GLN A 321 -3.94 -11.83 -23.91
N ARG A 322 -4.92 -11.53 -23.07
CA ARG A 322 -6.34 -11.86 -23.26
C ARG A 322 -7.19 -10.69 -23.79
N GLY A 323 -6.54 -9.61 -24.23
CA GLY A 323 -7.21 -8.49 -24.86
C GLY A 323 -7.88 -7.50 -23.90
N VAL A 324 -7.48 -7.48 -22.62
CA VAL A 324 -7.95 -6.46 -21.68
C VAL A 324 -7.45 -5.08 -22.12
N SER A 325 -8.38 -4.11 -22.26
CA SER A 325 -8.07 -2.78 -22.78
C SER A 325 -7.36 -1.89 -21.75
N LEU A 326 -7.83 -1.91 -20.49
CA LEU A 326 -7.26 -1.13 -19.39
C LEU A 326 -7.28 -1.97 -18.12
N THR A 327 -6.16 -1.99 -17.42
CA THR A 327 -6.04 -2.57 -16.07
C THR A 327 -5.74 -1.48 -15.06
N LEU A 328 -6.46 -1.46 -13.94
CA LEU A 328 -6.20 -0.58 -12.80
C LEU A 328 -5.67 -1.43 -11.63
N SER A 329 -4.49 -1.06 -11.13
CA SER A 329 -3.78 -1.75 -10.04
C SER A 329 -3.37 -0.81 -8.92
N GLY A 330 -3.03 -1.37 -7.76
CA GLY A 330 -2.43 -0.71 -6.61
C GLY A 330 -1.21 -1.46 -6.10
N HIS A 331 -1.26 -1.93 -4.82
CA HIS A 331 -0.33 -2.88 -4.21
C HIS A 331 1.09 -2.36 -3.92
N THR A 332 1.72 -1.69 -4.88
CA THR A 332 3.14 -1.33 -4.80
C THR A 332 3.42 -0.15 -3.89
N HIS A 333 2.40 0.67 -3.61
CA HIS A 333 2.52 1.98 -2.96
C HIS A 333 3.60 2.89 -3.59
N TRP A 334 4.13 2.54 -4.76
CA TRP A 334 5.37 3.11 -5.33
C TRP A 334 6.53 3.06 -4.32
N GLY A 335 6.53 2.05 -3.41
CA GLY A 335 7.46 1.96 -2.27
C GLY A 335 7.36 3.13 -1.28
N GLN A 336 6.29 3.94 -1.33
CA GLN A 336 6.06 5.16 -0.53
C GLN A 336 7.14 6.27 -0.71
N LEU A 337 8.15 6.02 -1.54
CA LEU A 337 9.19 6.96 -1.95
C LEU A 337 9.38 6.86 -3.46
N ALA A 338 9.14 7.96 -4.16
CA ALA A 338 9.26 7.97 -5.62
C ALA A 338 9.84 9.30 -6.15
N LEU A 339 10.45 9.21 -7.30
CA LEU A 339 10.90 10.33 -8.14
C LEU A 339 10.20 10.21 -9.50
N PRO A 340 8.90 10.59 -9.60
CA PRO A 340 8.09 10.30 -10.79
C PRO A 340 8.67 10.89 -12.08
N LYS A 341 9.35 12.04 -12.01
CA LYS A 341 10.02 12.66 -13.18
C LYS A 341 11.13 11.79 -13.78
N PHE A 342 11.68 10.88 -12.99
CA PHE A 342 12.75 9.96 -13.42
C PHE A 342 12.21 8.52 -13.62
N GLY A 343 10.91 8.29 -13.51
CA GLY A 343 10.32 6.96 -13.63
C GLY A 343 10.80 5.98 -12.54
N TRP A 344 11.22 6.47 -11.38
CA TRP A 344 11.81 5.66 -10.31
C TRP A 344 10.99 5.72 -9.03
N SER A 345 10.90 4.58 -8.37
CA SER A 345 10.34 4.45 -7.03
C SER A 345 11.14 3.44 -6.20
N MET A 346 10.97 3.45 -4.89
CA MET A 346 11.61 2.46 -4.01
C MET A 346 11.16 1.02 -4.32
N ALA A 347 10.02 0.82 -4.97
CA ALA A 347 9.55 -0.48 -5.45
C ALA A 347 10.23 -0.94 -6.76
N SER A 348 10.76 0.00 -7.58
CA SER A 348 11.30 -0.30 -8.91
C SER A 348 12.44 -1.33 -8.95
N PRO A 349 13.34 -1.43 -7.95
CA PRO A 349 14.37 -2.48 -7.95
C PRO A 349 13.83 -3.91 -7.75
N PHE A 350 12.59 -4.05 -7.30
CA PHE A 350 12.00 -5.32 -6.91
C PHE A 350 10.84 -5.76 -7.80
N LEU A 351 10.22 -4.83 -8.54
CA LEU A 351 9.01 -5.07 -9.30
C LEU A 351 9.17 -4.53 -10.72
N GLU A 352 8.80 -5.36 -11.69
CA GLU A 352 8.81 -4.99 -13.11
C GLU A 352 7.85 -3.83 -13.39
N HIS A 353 6.64 -3.89 -12.82
CA HIS A 353 5.62 -2.86 -12.92
C HIS A 353 5.43 -2.23 -11.53
N ALA A 354 6.20 -1.18 -11.24
CA ALA A 354 6.27 -0.61 -9.89
C ALA A 354 5.43 0.65 -9.70
N MET A 355 5.15 1.42 -10.77
CA MET A 355 4.50 2.73 -10.64
C MET A 355 4.00 3.28 -11.99
N GLY A 356 2.95 4.11 -11.94
CA GLY A 356 2.50 4.92 -13.08
C GLY A 356 1.81 4.14 -14.18
N GLY A 357 1.91 4.64 -15.42
CA GLY A 357 1.30 4.06 -16.60
C GLY A 357 2.23 3.16 -17.39
N HIS A 358 1.70 2.07 -17.95
CA HIS A 358 2.41 1.15 -18.84
C HIS A 358 1.53 0.78 -20.03
N GLU A 359 2.18 0.42 -21.16
CA GLU A 359 1.54 0.10 -22.42
C GLU A 359 2.10 -1.22 -22.98
N ALA A 360 1.25 -2.12 -23.45
CA ALA A 360 1.63 -3.33 -24.18
C ALA A 360 0.62 -3.60 -25.29
N GLY A 361 0.98 -3.23 -26.53
CA GLY A 361 0.06 -3.25 -27.65
C GLY A 361 -1.19 -2.42 -27.36
N ASN A 362 -2.36 -3.03 -27.42
CA ASN A 362 -3.63 -2.37 -27.15
C ASN A 362 -4.07 -2.44 -25.67
N SER A 363 -3.20 -2.91 -24.78
CA SER A 363 -3.50 -3.02 -23.35
C SER A 363 -2.74 -1.98 -22.54
N LEU A 364 -3.47 -1.29 -21.67
CA LEU A 364 -2.95 -0.24 -20.80
C LEU A 364 -2.99 -0.71 -19.35
N LEU A 365 -2.02 -0.25 -18.55
CA LEU A 365 -2.00 -0.44 -17.10
C LEU A 365 -1.78 0.90 -16.40
N TYR A 366 -2.55 1.17 -15.35
CA TYR A 366 -2.24 2.22 -14.40
C TYR A 366 -2.07 1.65 -12.99
N ILE A 367 -0.99 2.04 -12.32
CA ILE A 367 -0.67 1.62 -10.95
C ILE A 367 -0.80 2.83 -10.04
N ASN A 368 -1.85 2.82 -9.20
CA ASN A 368 -2.09 3.86 -8.20
C ASN A 368 -1.10 3.70 -7.03
N PRO A 369 -0.51 4.80 -6.50
CA PRO A 369 0.41 4.75 -5.35
C PRO A 369 -0.28 4.44 -4.01
N GLY A 370 -1.59 4.27 -4.00
CA GLY A 370 -2.42 4.10 -2.81
C GLY A 370 -3.03 5.42 -2.32
N THR A 371 -4.31 5.36 -1.97
CA THR A 371 -5.07 6.49 -1.39
C THR A 371 -4.82 6.61 0.12
N GLY A 372 -4.57 5.48 0.81
CA GLY A 372 -4.06 5.40 2.18
C GLY A 372 -2.54 5.36 2.25
N TYR A 373 -1.99 4.75 3.30
CA TYR A 373 -0.59 4.37 3.42
C TYR A 373 -0.49 3.06 4.20
N TRP A 374 0.55 2.30 3.95
CA TRP A 374 0.84 1.06 4.66
C TRP A 374 1.99 1.22 5.65
N GLY A 375 1.86 0.60 6.83
CA GLY A 375 2.92 0.55 7.84
C GLY A 375 3.24 1.92 8.44
N LEU A 376 4.35 2.52 8.06
CA LEU A 376 4.76 3.84 8.55
C LEU A 376 4.07 4.98 7.78
N PRO A 377 3.63 6.05 8.47
CA PRO A 377 3.11 7.25 7.82
C PRO A 377 4.25 8.04 7.17
N PHE A 378 4.69 7.56 6.02
CA PHE A 378 5.77 8.14 5.24
C PHE A 378 5.40 8.09 3.76
N ARG A 379 5.35 9.24 3.08
CA ARG A 379 5.21 9.34 1.63
C ARG A 379 6.00 10.53 1.11
N LEU A 380 6.86 10.29 0.13
CA LEU A 380 7.63 11.34 -0.52
C LEU A 380 7.66 11.08 -2.03
N GLY A 381 7.03 11.97 -2.82
CA GLY A 381 6.85 11.79 -4.26
C GLY A 381 5.77 10.76 -4.65
N ALA A 382 5.52 9.75 -3.82
CA ALA A 382 4.40 8.80 -3.91
C ALA A 382 3.25 9.26 -3.00
N TRP A 383 2.60 10.36 -3.35
CA TRP A 383 1.54 10.95 -2.52
C TRP A 383 0.32 10.04 -2.40
N SER A 384 -0.48 10.21 -1.32
CA SER A 384 -1.79 9.56 -1.27
C SER A 384 -2.67 10.10 -2.38
N GLU A 385 -3.17 9.22 -3.25
CA GLU A 385 -3.75 9.62 -4.53
C GLU A 385 -5.16 9.09 -4.74
N ILE A 386 -6.02 9.97 -5.23
CA ILE A 386 -7.27 9.64 -5.88
C ILE A 386 -7.01 9.81 -7.38
N THR A 387 -7.15 8.75 -8.18
CA THR A 387 -6.92 8.84 -9.62
C THR A 387 -8.25 9.02 -10.36
N MET A 388 -8.33 10.03 -11.21
CA MET A 388 -9.41 10.19 -12.19
C MET A 388 -8.91 9.72 -13.55
N VAL A 389 -9.39 8.58 -14.00
CA VAL A 389 -9.10 8.06 -15.35
C VAL A 389 -10.22 8.47 -16.29
N THR A 390 -9.85 9.08 -17.41
CA THR A 390 -10.81 9.40 -18.50
C THR A 390 -10.51 8.50 -19.68
N LEU A 391 -11.49 7.72 -20.11
CA LEU A 391 -11.40 6.92 -21.34
C LEU A 391 -11.57 7.81 -22.55
N ARG A 392 -10.76 7.58 -23.58
CA ARG A 392 -10.83 8.29 -24.87
C ARG A 392 -10.78 7.32 -26.04
N THR A 393 -11.57 7.60 -27.04
CA THR A 393 -11.49 6.87 -28.32
C THR A 393 -10.26 7.34 -29.08
N ALA A 394 -9.44 6.40 -29.55
CA ALA A 394 -8.24 6.69 -30.32
C ALA A 394 -7.99 5.65 -31.42
N THR A 395 -7.01 5.90 -32.28
CA THR A 395 -6.53 4.95 -33.29
C THR A 395 -5.49 3.99 -32.70
N GLU A 396 -4.76 4.42 -31.69
CA GLU A 396 -3.76 3.64 -30.96
C GLU A 396 -3.98 3.78 -29.47
N SER A 397 -3.67 2.71 -28.74
CA SER A 397 -3.80 2.72 -27.27
C SER A 397 -2.59 3.40 -26.64
N ARG A 398 -2.87 4.37 -25.74
CA ARG A 398 -1.86 5.12 -25.02
C ARG A 398 -2.38 5.55 -23.65
N ILE A 399 -1.48 5.64 -22.67
CA ILE A 399 -1.81 6.16 -21.36
C ILE A 399 -1.02 7.44 -21.05
N ASP A 400 -1.69 8.54 -20.79
CA ASP A 400 -1.10 9.79 -20.37
C ASP A 400 -1.36 10.03 -18.88
N VAL A 401 -0.29 10.19 -18.13
CA VAL A 401 -0.32 10.37 -16.67
C VAL A 401 -0.03 11.82 -16.35
N GLY A 402 -1.09 12.57 -16.13
CA GLY A 402 -1.03 14.00 -15.86
C GLY A 402 -0.42 14.36 -14.49
N PRO A 403 -0.23 15.66 -14.23
CA PRO A 403 0.26 16.16 -12.97
C PRO A 403 -0.75 15.95 -11.84
N VAL A 404 -0.27 15.96 -10.60
CA VAL A 404 -1.13 15.95 -9.40
C VAL A 404 -1.56 17.36 -9.02
N ARG A 405 -2.77 17.49 -8.45
CA ARG A 405 -3.26 18.67 -7.75
C ARG A 405 -3.69 18.29 -6.33
N ASP A 406 -3.66 19.22 -5.40
CA ASP A 406 -4.17 18.97 -4.06
C ASP A 406 -5.70 18.73 -4.08
N ALA A 407 -6.14 17.77 -3.25
CA ALA A 407 -7.54 17.33 -3.16
C ALA A 407 -8.35 18.21 -2.21
#